data_db4cfe18f182f2846d535bbcfb3c06a1
#
_entry.id   db4cfe18f182f2846d535bbcfb3c06a1
#
_cell.length_a   1.000
_cell.length_b   1.000
_cell.length_c   1.000
_cell.angle_alpha   90.00
_cell.angle_beta   90.00
_cell.angle_gamma   90.00
#
_symmetry.space_group_name_H-M   'P 1'
#
loop_
_entity.id
_entity.type
_entity.pdbx_description
1 polymer ?
#
loop_
_entity_poly.entity_id
_entity_poly.type
_entity_poly.pdbx_seq_one_letter_code
_entity_poly.pdbx_strand_id
1 'polypeptide(L)'
;MTIDKKYIDIFTGLKRNFGYANIKDGYTDPETGKLKLKQGDYGWASRPITDKDYQDHLLGVKSIGIQACDDEGMASFGAIDVDPEYKAFSPKKFLEVIKKHNLPIVPCKSKSGGLHLYVFLKEPAKATIIRNFLSTLLFTFKLDAATEIFPKQTELGTDEKGKPLNGNFINLPYYNKKERVALNLDGTSFTFEQFIQVVEVNQKTAKELEEFSLTHVKTVLQGGAKEFEDGPPCLQALSKEKLSDGRDRFLYNYMVFAKKKYPDDWEQKIIEAARDYFEYSKEWDDEKVRFKIRSWKKETKGHTCTEEPIVHHCMKAECVKRKYGINSDKNRIFPGLSGLVKINYKPDPEYTFNVALPDGVKIKPVHAKSIEWITDQRKVRNIIGIYAGFIPPRVKDVAYQEVLDVLFSTQKELDPPKGTSPEDQLFICMKEYINGPQATTYTAFKSGATLFDEEYAYFRFDPFYNFLKSKEWKIKQDRTGWMIENIEKIKGKFTRKRFPKKEEEKSYEPLDVVCVLQSIFEEPDLDEDIVSIKSRKDII
;
A
#
# COMPACT_ATOMS: atom_id res chain seq x y z
N MET A 1 40.24 -9.85 7.05
CA MET A 1 39.00 -10.25 7.76
C MET A 1 39.08 -11.76 8.02
N THR A 2 38.83 -12.20 9.25
CA THR A 2 38.84 -13.64 9.57
C THR A 2 37.66 -14.33 8.87
N ILE A 3 37.75 -15.64 8.62
CA ILE A 3 36.71 -16.40 7.94
C ILE A 3 35.40 -16.42 8.73
N ASP A 4 35.50 -16.48 10.07
CA ASP A 4 34.33 -16.42 10.94
C ASP A 4 33.62 -15.04 10.86
N LYS A 5 34.39 -13.92 10.68
CA LYS A 5 33.80 -12.60 10.48
C LYS A 5 33.05 -12.51 9.14
N LYS A 6 33.55 -13.12 8.09
CA LYS A 6 32.82 -13.21 6.81
C LYS A 6 31.50 -13.97 6.96
N TYR A 7 31.46 -15.03 7.76
CA TYR A 7 30.23 -15.76 8.04
C TYR A 7 29.19 -14.90 8.78
N ILE A 8 29.63 -14.09 9.76
CA ILE A 8 28.77 -13.13 10.47
C ILE A 8 28.17 -12.13 9.49
N ASP A 9 28.99 -11.55 8.60
CA ASP A 9 28.56 -10.54 7.64
C ASP A 9 27.55 -11.10 6.63
N ILE A 10 27.73 -12.35 6.17
CA ILE A 10 26.81 -13.05 5.28
C ILE A 10 25.42 -13.23 5.89
N PHE A 11 25.34 -13.57 7.20
CA PHE A 11 24.09 -13.82 7.89
C PHE A 11 23.62 -12.67 8.76
N THR A 12 23.91 -11.45 8.36
CA THR A 12 23.39 -10.26 9.02
C THR A 12 21.89 -10.09 8.74
N GLY A 13 21.11 -9.90 9.82
CA GLY A 13 19.68 -9.64 9.78
C GLY A 13 19.25 -8.88 11.01
N LEU A 14 18.12 -9.26 11.64
CA LEU A 14 17.63 -8.63 12.86
C LEU A 14 18.66 -8.72 14.00
N LYS A 15 19.12 -7.56 14.49
CA LYS A 15 20.21 -7.48 15.48
C LYS A 15 19.73 -7.54 16.92
N ARG A 16 18.53 -7.02 17.23
CA ARG A 16 18.04 -6.89 18.62
C ARG A 16 17.66 -8.21 19.27
N ASN A 17 17.37 -9.25 18.49
CA ASN A 17 16.96 -10.57 18.93
C ASN A 17 17.44 -11.63 17.96
N PHE A 18 17.53 -12.87 18.39
CA PHE A 18 17.85 -14.01 17.54
C PHE A 18 17.19 -15.28 18.05
N GLY A 19 16.94 -16.23 17.17
CA GLY A 19 16.47 -17.55 17.54
C GLY A 19 17.61 -18.42 18.11
N TYR A 20 17.31 -19.28 19.07
CA TYR A 20 18.28 -20.25 19.59
C TYR A 20 17.67 -21.63 19.78
N ALA A 21 18.54 -22.64 19.79
CA ALA A 21 18.20 -24.02 20.16
C ALA A 21 19.40 -24.73 20.82
N ASN A 22 19.16 -25.30 21.99
CA ASN A 22 20.13 -26.12 22.74
C ASN A 22 20.02 -27.57 22.26
N ILE A 23 20.67 -27.90 21.17
CA ILE A 23 20.51 -29.20 20.47
C ILE A 23 20.99 -30.38 21.34
N LYS A 24 21.96 -30.15 22.22
CA LYS A 24 22.51 -31.19 23.11
C LYS A 24 21.50 -31.79 24.09
N ASP A 25 20.46 -31.01 24.44
CA ASP A 25 19.42 -31.39 25.40
C ASP A 25 18.20 -32.02 24.72
N GLY A 26 18.26 -32.20 23.38
CA GLY A 26 17.22 -32.84 22.60
C GLY A 26 17.20 -34.37 22.72
N TYR A 27 16.04 -34.96 22.48
CA TYR A 27 15.85 -36.41 22.38
C TYR A 27 15.30 -36.77 21.00
N THR A 28 15.67 -37.96 20.50
CA THR A 28 15.12 -38.44 19.25
C THR A 28 13.78 -39.12 19.53
N ASP A 29 12.72 -38.60 18.90
CA ASP A 29 11.39 -39.18 18.96
C ASP A 29 11.42 -40.58 18.31
N PRO A 30 11.05 -41.65 19.06
CA PRO A 30 11.16 -43.00 18.56
C PRO A 30 10.20 -43.35 17.41
N GLU A 31 9.08 -42.63 17.29
CA GLU A 31 8.08 -42.86 16.23
C GLU A 31 8.43 -42.15 14.94
N THR A 32 8.97 -40.92 15.03
CA THR A 32 9.24 -40.08 13.86
C THR A 32 10.71 -40.01 13.48
N GLY A 33 11.62 -40.48 14.34
CA GLY A 33 13.06 -40.32 14.18
C GLY A 33 13.57 -38.88 14.27
N LYS A 34 12.71 -37.94 14.60
CA LYS A 34 13.05 -36.51 14.64
C LYS A 34 13.61 -36.09 16.01
N LEU A 35 14.60 -35.21 15.97
CA LEU A 35 15.11 -34.57 17.18
C LEU A 35 14.04 -33.62 17.73
N LYS A 36 13.53 -33.89 18.92
CA LYS A 36 12.63 -33.05 19.69
C LYS A 36 13.37 -32.34 20.83
N LEU A 37 13.05 -31.07 21.04
CA LEU A 37 13.58 -30.22 22.12
C LEU A 37 12.48 -29.99 23.15
N LYS A 38 12.84 -29.92 24.43
CA LYS A 38 11.90 -29.54 25.49
C LYS A 38 11.57 -28.05 25.40
N GLN A 39 10.45 -27.66 25.98
CA GLN A 39 10.08 -26.26 26.11
C GLN A 39 11.16 -25.53 26.96
N GLY A 40 11.66 -24.40 26.46
CA GLY A 40 12.76 -23.64 27.04
C GLY A 40 14.13 -23.91 26.42
N ASP A 41 14.31 -25.05 25.72
CA ASP A 41 15.56 -25.35 25.01
C ASP A 41 15.63 -24.67 23.64
N TYR A 42 14.57 -24.00 23.20
CA TYR A 42 14.51 -23.24 21.97
C TYR A 42 13.59 -22.02 22.13
N GLY A 43 13.84 -20.97 21.36
CA GLY A 43 13.02 -19.76 21.39
C GLY A 43 13.76 -18.53 20.87
N TRP A 44 13.27 -17.37 21.27
CA TRP A 44 13.88 -16.08 20.99
C TRP A 44 14.73 -15.64 22.19
N ALA A 45 15.98 -15.29 21.94
CA ALA A 45 16.83 -14.61 22.92
C ALA A 45 16.38 -13.15 23.03
N SER A 46 16.08 -12.70 24.26
CA SER A 46 15.61 -11.32 24.52
C SER A 46 16.78 -10.35 24.70
N ARG A 47 17.77 -10.43 23.85
CA ARG A 47 18.95 -9.55 23.83
C ARG A 47 19.53 -9.49 22.42
N PRO A 48 20.32 -8.45 22.10
CA PRO A 48 21.05 -8.36 20.84
C PRO A 48 21.97 -9.56 20.61
N ILE A 49 22.09 -9.96 19.35
CA ILE A 49 23.06 -10.94 18.91
C ILE A 49 24.48 -10.37 18.93
N THR A 50 25.46 -11.19 19.27
CA THR A 50 26.88 -10.82 19.35
C THR A 50 27.71 -11.77 18.49
N ASP A 51 28.94 -11.34 18.15
CA ASP A 51 29.92 -12.19 17.45
C ASP A 51 30.16 -13.52 18.19
N LYS A 52 30.09 -13.49 19.53
CA LYS A 52 30.19 -14.71 20.35
C LYS A 52 29.08 -15.72 20.09
N ASP A 53 27.85 -15.28 19.83
CA ASP A 53 26.73 -16.19 19.53
C ASP A 53 26.98 -16.95 18.22
N TYR A 54 27.54 -16.28 17.22
CA TYR A 54 27.97 -16.96 15.97
C TYR A 54 29.13 -17.91 16.21
N GLN A 55 30.11 -17.54 17.05
CA GLN A 55 31.23 -18.41 17.41
C GLN A 55 30.72 -19.64 18.16
N ASP A 56 29.82 -19.48 19.14
CA ASP A 56 29.20 -20.58 19.89
C ASP A 56 28.45 -21.53 18.95
N HIS A 57 27.81 -21.00 17.90
CA HIS A 57 27.17 -21.80 16.87
C HIS A 57 28.17 -22.62 16.05
N LEU A 58 29.24 -21.98 15.57
CA LEU A 58 30.29 -22.64 14.81
C LEU A 58 31.09 -23.65 15.63
N LEU A 59 31.12 -23.49 16.96
CA LEU A 59 31.74 -24.43 17.89
C LEU A 59 30.78 -25.53 18.37
N GLY A 60 29.51 -25.49 17.97
CA GLY A 60 28.52 -26.50 18.36
C GLY A 60 28.05 -26.37 19.82
N VAL A 61 28.20 -25.19 20.43
CA VAL A 61 27.72 -24.91 21.78
C VAL A 61 26.21 -24.63 21.77
N LYS A 62 25.74 -23.76 20.87
CA LYS A 62 24.34 -23.38 20.73
C LYS A 62 23.99 -23.15 19.28
N SER A 63 22.91 -23.78 18.80
CA SER A 63 22.39 -23.47 17.47
C SER A 63 21.70 -22.13 17.47
N ILE A 64 21.96 -21.29 16.46
CA ILE A 64 21.25 -20.01 16.30
C ILE A 64 20.47 -19.97 14.99
N GLY A 65 19.46 -19.10 14.98
CA GLY A 65 18.68 -18.74 13.82
C GLY A 65 18.51 -17.22 13.72
N ILE A 66 18.50 -16.70 12.51
CA ILE A 66 18.42 -15.26 12.23
C ILE A 66 17.13 -14.94 11.48
N GLN A 67 16.42 -13.93 11.93
CA GLN A 67 15.42 -13.27 11.10
C GLN A 67 16.16 -12.45 10.06
N ALA A 68 15.99 -12.81 8.80
CA ALA A 68 16.74 -12.22 7.69
C ALA A 68 16.36 -10.74 7.45
N CYS A 69 15.11 -10.35 7.76
CA CYS A 69 14.66 -8.96 7.68
C CYS A 69 15.03 -8.21 8.96
N ASP A 70 15.70 -7.09 8.86
CA ASP A 70 16.01 -6.19 9.98
C ASP A 70 14.85 -5.21 10.29
N ASP A 71 15.06 -4.30 11.23
CA ASP A 71 14.06 -3.32 11.68
C ASP A 71 13.76 -2.24 10.60
N GLU A 72 14.65 -2.04 9.62
CA GLU A 72 14.49 -1.13 8.48
C GLU A 72 13.89 -1.83 7.24
N GLY A 73 13.47 -3.08 7.35
CA GLY A 73 12.95 -3.85 6.22
C GLY A 73 14.01 -4.29 5.20
N MET A 74 15.30 -4.29 5.62
CA MET A 74 16.42 -4.69 4.78
C MET A 74 16.83 -6.14 5.06
N ALA A 75 17.43 -6.80 4.08
CA ALA A 75 17.97 -8.15 4.24
C ALA A 75 19.21 -8.37 3.38
N SER A 76 20.18 -9.14 3.91
CA SER A 76 21.41 -9.53 3.20
C SER A 76 21.31 -10.92 2.60
N PHE A 77 20.37 -11.72 3.04
CA PHE A 77 20.14 -13.10 2.55
C PHE A 77 18.67 -13.48 2.64
N GLY A 78 18.34 -14.55 1.97
CA GLY A 78 17.05 -15.22 2.11
C GLY A 78 17.16 -16.68 1.77
N ALA A 79 16.12 -17.46 2.05
CA ALA A 79 16.08 -18.89 1.74
C ALA A 79 14.68 -19.40 1.46
N ILE A 80 14.59 -20.45 0.65
CA ILE A 80 13.42 -21.33 0.58
C ILE A 80 13.69 -22.49 1.53
N ASP A 81 12.76 -22.77 2.44
CA ASP A 81 12.82 -23.95 3.33
C ASP A 81 12.04 -25.11 2.70
N VAL A 82 12.76 -26.17 2.34
CA VAL A 82 12.20 -27.36 1.69
C VAL A 82 12.23 -28.52 2.66
N ASP A 83 11.07 -28.87 3.17
CA ASP A 83 10.92 -30.01 4.08
C ASP A 83 11.13 -31.35 3.40
N PRO A 84 11.72 -32.36 4.09
CA PRO A 84 11.93 -33.69 3.54
C PRO A 84 10.62 -34.45 3.29
N GLU A 85 9.52 -34.06 3.90
CA GLU A 85 8.18 -34.63 3.75
C GLU A 85 7.50 -34.25 2.43
N TYR A 86 8.06 -33.30 1.70
CA TYR A 86 7.56 -32.92 0.38
C TYR A 86 7.61 -34.13 -0.56
N LYS A 87 6.46 -34.54 -1.13
CA LYS A 87 6.29 -35.81 -1.92
C LYS A 87 7.33 -36.01 -3.02
N ALA A 88 7.83 -34.91 -3.61
CA ALA A 88 8.84 -34.97 -4.67
C ALA A 88 10.26 -34.64 -4.16
N PHE A 89 10.49 -34.63 -2.83
CA PHE A 89 11.77 -34.24 -2.25
C PHE A 89 12.89 -35.22 -2.72
N SER A 90 13.88 -34.63 -3.38
CA SER A 90 15.10 -35.32 -3.79
C SER A 90 16.20 -34.25 -3.91
N PRO A 91 17.18 -34.22 -3.00
CA PRO A 91 18.29 -33.28 -3.08
C PRO A 91 18.92 -33.24 -4.48
N LYS A 92 19.12 -34.37 -5.11
CA LYS A 92 19.70 -34.48 -6.45
C LYS A 92 18.90 -33.68 -7.49
N LYS A 93 17.56 -33.77 -7.48
CA LYS A 93 16.72 -33.01 -8.41
C LYS A 93 16.84 -31.49 -8.20
N PHE A 94 16.93 -31.03 -6.95
CA PHE A 94 17.15 -29.61 -6.67
C PHE A 94 18.49 -29.12 -7.20
N LEU A 95 19.56 -29.89 -7.01
CA LEU A 95 20.91 -29.59 -7.53
C LEU A 95 20.94 -29.56 -9.06
N GLU A 96 20.25 -30.49 -9.72
CA GLU A 96 20.11 -30.50 -11.19
C GLU A 96 19.38 -29.27 -11.70
N VAL A 97 18.32 -28.81 -11.01
CA VAL A 97 17.58 -27.60 -11.37
C VAL A 97 18.45 -26.35 -11.19
N ILE A 98 19.17 -26.24 -10.07
CA ILE A 98 20.12 -25.13 -9.82
C ILE A 98 21.14 -25.04 -10.94
N LYS A 99 21.75 -26.20 -11.30
CA LYS A 99 22.74 -26.30 -12.37
C LYS A 99 22.15 -25.94 -13.74
N LYS A 100 21.02 -26.54 -14.09
CA LYS A 100 20.36 -26.33 -15.39
C LYS A 100 20.00 -24.89 -15.66
N HIS A 101 19.53 -24.18 -14.66
CA HIS A 101 19.05 -22.81 -14.80
C HIS A 101 20.07 -21.78 -14.31
N ASN A 102 21.29 -22.20 -13.95
CA ASN A 102 22.36 -21.35 -13.42
C ASN A 102 21.85 -20.42 -12.31
N LEU A 103 21.10 -20.97 -11.33
CA LEU A 103 20.49 -20.19 -10.29
C LEU A 103 21.56 -19.72 -9.27
N PRO A 104 21.51 -18.47 -8.79
CA PRO A 104 22.41 -17.95 -7.76
C PRO A 104 21.96 -18.46 -6.36
N ILE A 105 21.84 -19.77 -6.23
CA ILE A 105 21.35 -20.47 -5.03
C ILE A 105 22.44 -21.36 -4.46
N VAL A 106 22.67 -21.25 -3.16
CA VAL A 106 23.56 -22.14 -2.40
C VAL A 106 22.69 -23.08 -1.54
N PRO A 107 22.56 -24.36 -1.91
CA PRO A 107 21.75 -25.32 -1.16
C PRO A 107 22.50 -25.79 0.08
N CYS A 108 21.88 -25.72 1.25
CA CYS A 108 22.38 -26.25 2.51
C CYS A 108 21.42 -27.31 3.06
N LYS A 109 21.93 -28.35 3.71
CA LYS A 109 21.11 -29.31 4.45
C LYS A 109 20.40 -28.59 5.59
N SER A 110 19.12 -28.90 5.80
CA SER A 110 18.38 -28.38 6.96
C SER A 110 18.54 -29.30 8.19
N LYS A 111 18.10 -28.83 9.35
CA LYS A 111 18.12 -29.63 10.60
C LYS A 111 17.22 -30.86 10.51
N SER A 112 16.12 -30.77 9.79
CA SER A 112 15.11 -31.83 9.62
C SER A 112 15.45 -32.85 8.53
N GLY A 113 16.57 -32.68 7.81
CA GLY A 113 16.96 -33.52 6.68
C GLY A 113 16.47 -33.02 5.32
N GLY A 114 15.81 -31.87 5.28
CA GLY A 114 15.44 -31.14 4.06
C GLY A 114 16.58 -30.26 3.54
N LEU A 115 16.22 -29.21 2.81
CA LEU A 115 17.16 -28.24 2.24
C LEU A 115 16.72 -26.78 2.54
N HIS A 116 17.68 -25.95 2.90
CA HIS A 116 17.55 -24.51 2.79
C HIS A 116 18.25 -24.04 1.51
N LEU A 117 17.50 -23.44 0.59
CA LEU A 117 18.01 -22.93 -0.68
C LEU A 117 18.30 -21.44 -0.52
N TYR A 118 19.55 -21.11 -0.13
CA TYR A 118 19.94 -19.75 0.19
C TYR A 118 20.27 -18.92 -1.04
N VAL A 119 19.91 -17.63 -1.00
CA VAL A 119 20.42 -16.55 -1.86
C VAL A 119 21.08 -15.49 -0.98
N PHE A 120 22.17 -14.90 -1.46
CA PHE A 120 22.94 -13.91 -0.74
C PHE A 120 23.12 -12.64 -1.57
N LEU A 121 23.10 -11.48 -0.90
CA LEU A 121 23.35 -10.19 -1.50
C LEU A 121 24.75 -9.67 -1.17
N LYS A 122 25.33 -8.88 -2.09
CA LYS A 122 26.58 -8.16 -1.86
C LYS A 122 26.42 -7.06 -0.80
N GLU A 123 25.24 -6.43 -0.79
CA GLU A 123 24.86 -5.36 0.12
C GLU A 123 23.41 -5.57 0.56
N PRO A 124 23.02 -5.17 1.79
CA PRO A 124 21.64 -5.28 2.22
C PRO A 124 20.70 -4.52 1.27
N ALA A 125 19.56 -5.12 0.94
CA ALA A 125 18.52 -4.51 0.13
C ALA A 125 17.13 -4.77 0.73
N LYS A 126 16.10 -4.12 0.20
CA LYS A 126 14.73 -4.34 0.66
C LYS A 126 14.37 -5.83 0.64
N ALA A 127 13.92 -6.34 1.77
CA ALA A 127 13.56 -7.76 1.95
C ALA A 127 12.52 -8.24 0.92
N THR A 128 11.69 -7.33 0.39
CA THR A 128 10.73 -7.60 -0.69
C THR A 128 11.41 -8.08 -1.97
N ILE A 129 12.62 -7.59 -2.31
CA ILE A 129 13.36 -7.99 -3.52
C ILE A 129 13.77 -9.46 -3.42
N ILE A 130 14.40 -9.85 -2.29
CA ILE A 130 14.78 -11.24 -2.04
C ILE A 130 13.57 -12.16 -2.05
N ARG A 131 12.50 -11.77 -1.35
CA ARG A 131 11.29 -12.56 -1.27
C ARG A 131 10.63 -12.76 -2.64
N ASN A 132 10.57 -11.71 -3.47
CA ASN A 132 10.04 -11.79 -4.82
C ASN A 132 10.89 -12.71 -5.71
N PHE A 133 12.22 -12.59 -5.65
CA PHE A 133 13.13 -13.48 -6.36
C PHE A 133 12.90 -14.94 -5.98
N LEU A 134 12.93 -15.28 -4.69
CA LEU A 134 12.71 -16.65 -4.21
C LEU A 134 11.31 -17.18 -4.58
N SER A 135 10.28 -16.32 -4.54
CA SER A 135 8.92 -16.69 -4.95
C SER A 135 8.86 -17.07 -6.44
N THR A 136 9.65 -16.44 -7.31
CA THR A 136 9.68 -16.81 -8.74
C THR A 136 10.32 -18.18 -8.96
N LEU A 137 11.19 -18.62 -8.05
CA LEU A 137 11.88 -19.90 -8.14
C LEU A 137 11.03 -21.10 -7.66
N LEU A 138 9.97 -20.87 -6.86
CA LEU A 138 9.10 -21.97 -6.42
C LEU A 138 8.58 -22.80 -7.60
N PHE A 139 8.13 -22.11 -8.66
CA PHE A 139 7.70 -22.79 -9.89
C PHE A 139 8.81 -23.65 -10.50
N THR A 140 10.02 -23.09 -10.59
CA THR A 140 11.18 -23.78 -11.20
C THR A 140 11.57 -25.05 -10.45
N PHE A 141 11.45 -25.00 -9.12
CA PHE A 141 11.66 -26.15 -8.24
C PHE A 141 10.45 -27.08 -8.13
N LYS A 142 9.32 -26.74 -8.75
CA LYS A 142 8.02 -27.43 -8.61
C LYS A 142 7.54 -27.52 -7.16
N LEU A 143 7.80 -26.47 -6.39
CA LEU A 143 7.37 -26.33 -5.00
C LEU A 143 6.02 -25.62 -4.93
N ASP A 144 5.24 -25.93 -3.90
CA ASP A 144 3.95 -25.30 -3.67
C ASP A 144 4.10 -23.81 -3.34
N ALA A 145 3.11 -23.00 -3.71
CA ALA A 145 3.09 -21.58 -3.38
C ALA A 145 3.02 -21.30 -1.86
N ALA A 146 2.69 -22.32 -1.06
CA ALA A 146 2.69 -22.27 0.41
C ALA A 146 4.07 -22.61 1.03
N THR A 147 5.06 -23.04 0.23
CA THR A 147 6.42 -23.34 0.70
C THR A 147 7.02 -22.13 1.42
N GLU A 148 7.65 -22.38 2.54
CA GLU A 148 8.18 -21.31 3.38
C GLU A 148 9.36 -20.59 2.72
N ILE A 149 9.25 -19.26 2.63
CA ILE A 149 10.30 -18.37 2.12
C ILE A 149 10.71 -17.43 3.25
N PHE A 150 12.00 -17.34 3.51
CA PHE A 150 12.58 -16.40 4.46
C PHE A 150 13.29 -15.25 3.70
N PRO A 151 13.13 -14.00 4.14
CA PRO A 151 12.30 -13.60 5.28
C PRO A 151 10.81 -13.86 5.03
N LYS A 152 10.09 -14.35 6.06
CA LYS A 152 8.61 -14.47 5.98
C LYS A 152 7.95 -13.10 6.01
N GLN A 153 8.48 -12.20 6.82
CA GLN A 153 8.09 -10.79 6.92
C GLN A 153 9.08 -9.93 6.13
N THR A 154 8.57 -8.97 5.38
CA THR A 154 9.37 -7.96 4.67
C THR A 154 9.48 -6.65 5.44
N GLU A 155 8.68 -6.51 6.48
CA GLU A 155 8.66 -5.43 7.46
C GLU A 155 8.26 -6.02 8.81
N LEU A 156 8.89 -5.56 9.88
CA LEU A 156 8.59 -5.98 11.24
C LEU A 156 7.68 -4.94 11.89
N GLY A 157 6.40 -5.28 12.05
CA GLY A 157 5.43 -4.43 12.74
C GLY A 157 5.62 -4.42 14.26
N THR A 158 4.70 -3.77 14.96
CA THR A 158 4.59 -3.74 16.41
C THR A 158 3.37 -4.52 16.88
N ASP A 159 3.39 -4.97 18.16
CA ASP A 159 2.21 -5.51 18.83
C ASP A 159 1.25 -4.37 19.26
N GLU A 160 0.11 -4.73 19.85
CA GLU A 160 -0.90 -3.78 20.35
C GLU A 160 -0.35 -2.80 21.42
N LYS A 161 0.79 -3.10 22.02
CA LYS A 161 1.48 -2.26 23.02
C LYS A 161 2.64 -1.45 22.42
N GLY A 162 2.80 -1.45 21.10
CA GLY A 162 3.88 -0.77 20.38
C GLY A 162 5.24 -1.45 20.48
N LYS A 163 5.33 -2.70 20.99
CA LYS A 163 6.58 -3.44 21.07
C LYS A 163 6.90 -4.08 19.72
N PRO A 164 8.13 -3.91 19.19
CA PRO A 164 8.53 -4.50 17.91
C PRO A 164 8.41 -6.03 17.90
N LEU A 165 7.76 -6.57 16.83
CA LEU A 165 7.63 -8.00 16.60
C LEU A 165 8.94 -8.58 16.05
N ASN A 166 9.28 -9.83 16.44
CA ASN A 166 10.52 -10.48 16.01
C ASN A 166 10.40 -11.17 14.62
N GLY A 167 9.19 -11.42 14.15
CA GLY A 167 8.98 -12.20 12.92
C GLY A 167 9.39 -13.68 13.08
N ASN A 168 9.91 -14.29 12.00
CA ASN A 168 10.33 -15.69 11.97
C ASN A 168 11.80 -15.80 11.57
N PHE A 169 12.58 -16.57 12.32
CA PHE A 169 13.98 -16.83 12.00
C PHE A 169 14.14 -18.13 11.20
N ILE A 170 15.25 -18.22 10.48
CA ILE A 170 15.73 -19.47 9.87
C ILE A 170 17.01 -19.94 10.58
N ASN A 171 17.12 -21.25 10.86
CA ASN A 171 18.31 -21.81 11.48
C ASN A 171 19.50 -21.72 10.52
N LEU A 172 20.65 -21.24 11.05
CA LEU A 172 21.85 -21.09 10.24
C LEU A 172 22.53 -22.42 9.91
N PRO A 173 23.20 -22.53 8.74
CA PRO A 173 24.02 -23.69 8.38
C PRO A 173 25.33 -23.74 9.18
N TYR A 174 26.09 -24.80 9.03
CA TYR A 174 27.40 -25.01 9.63
C TYR A 174 27.43 -25.00 11.17
N TYR A 175 26.36 -25.51 11.83
CA TYR A 175 26.43 -25.81 13.24
C TYR A 175 27.61 -26.76 13.50
N ASN A 176 28.46 -26.47 14.48
CA ASN A 176 29.74 -27.15 14.74
C ASN A 176 30.70 -27.27 13.54
N LYS A 177 30.51 -26.40 12.52
CA LYS A 177 31.22 -26.44 11.23
C LYS A 177 31.04 -27.74 10.40
N LYS A 178 30.21 -28.67 10.82
CA LYS A 178 30.04 -30.00 10.21
C LYS A 178 28.60 -30.37 9.90
N GLU A 179 27.64 -29.78 10.58
CA GLU A 179 26.22 -30.05 10.37
C GLU A 179 25.56 -28.99 9.50
N ARG A 180 24.50 -29.37 8.82
CA ARG A 180 23.74 -28.47 7.93
C ARG A 180 24.64 -27.83 6.85
N VAL A 181 25.56 -28.60 6.34
CA VAL A 181 26.56 -28.17 5.36
C VAL A 181 25.95 -27.83 4.01
N ALA A 182 26.57 -26.92 3.28
CA ALA A 182 26.23 -26.64 1.89
C ALA A 182 26.63 -27.81 0.98
N LEU A 183 25.84 -27.98 -0.09
CA LEU A 183 26.03 -29.01 -1.09
C LEU A 183 26.59 -28.41 -2.39
N ASN A 184 27.59 -29.05 -2.96
CA ASN A 184 28.01 -28.81 -4.32
C ASN A 184 26.98 -29.38 -5.31
N LEU A 185 27.00 -28.92 -6.55
CA LEU A 185 26.08 -29.36 -7.60
C LEU A 185 26.25 -30.83 -8.03
N ASP A 186 27.31 -31.48 -7.62
CA ASP A 186 27.51 -32.94 -7.76
C ASP A 186 27.01 -33.73 -6.56
N GLY A 187 26.50 -33.08 -5.52
CA GLY A 187 25.98 -33.67 -4.29
C GLY A 187 27.01 -33.83 -3.16
N THR A 188 28.29 -33.52 -3.40
CA THR A 188 29.30 -33.48 -2.35
C THR A 188 29.08 -32.29 -1.40
N SER A 189 29.60 -32.40 -0.17
CA SER A 189 29.47 -31.32 0.81
C SER A 189 30.67 -30.39 0.74
N PHE A 190 30.42 -29.10 0.84
CA PHE A 190 31.47 -28.09 1.00
C PHE A 190 32.01 -28.06 2.44
N THR A 191 33.31 -27.82 2.59
CA THR A 191 33.87 -27.40 3.91
C THR A 191 33.37 -25.98 4.27
N PHE A 192 33.57 -25.60 5.52
CA PHE A 192 33.18 -24.25 5.94
C PHE A 192 33.87 -23.14 5.13
N GLU A 193 35.17 -23.31 4.82
CA GLU A 193 35.98 -22.40 4.02
C GLU A 193 35.47 -22.32 2.57
N GLN A 194 35.20 -23.48 1.97
CA GLN A 194 34.65 -23.54 0.61
C GLN A 194 33.25 -22.89 0.54
N PHE A 195 32.42 -23.08 1.56
CA PHE A 195 31.11 -22.42 1.62
C PHE A 195 31.24 -20.90 1.54
N ILE A 196 32.14 -20.29 2.36
CA ILE A 196 32.35 -18.85 2.32
C ILE A 196 32.78 -18.40 0.92
N GLN A 197 33.69 -19.11 0.27
CA GLN A 197 34.14 -18.81 -1.10
C GLN A 197 32.98 -18.91 -2.11
N VAL A 198 32.18 -19.97 -2.01
CA VAL A 198 31.02 -20.16 -2.89
C VAL A 198 29.99 -19.07 -2.70
N VAL A 199 29.72 -18.63 -1.46
CA VAL A 199 28.82 -17.50 -1.20
C VAL A 199 29.35 -16.23 -1.84
N GLU A 200 30.64 -15.88 -1.64
CA GLU A 200 31.26 -14.67 -2.22
C GLU A 200 31.14 -14.62 -3.76
N VAL A 201 31.27 -15.78 -4.43
CA VAL A 201 31.11 -15.87 -5.89
C VAL A 201 29.65 -15.76 -6.33
N ASN A 202 28.71 -16.31 -5.53
CA ASN A 202 27.30 -16.34 -5.89
C ASN A 202 26.49 -15.11 -5.42
N GLN A 203 27.06 -14.26 -4.58
CA GLN A 203 26.38 -13.01 -4.16
C GLN A 203 25.95 -12.17 -5.35
N LYS A 204 24.76 -11.60 -5.26
CA LYS A 204 24.16 -10.71 -6.26
C LYS A 204 23.87 -9.34 -5.67
N THR A 205 23.79 -8.33 -6.52
CA THR A 205 23.17 -7.06 -6.17
C THR A 205 21.65 -7.19 -6.24
N ALA A 206 20.92 -6.27 -5.60
CA ALA A 206 19.47 -6.19 -5.72
C ALA A 206 19.02 -6.13 -7.18
N LYS A 207 19.69 -5.29 -7.97
CA LYS A 207 19.41 -5.10 -9.40
C LYS A 207 19.60 -6.40 -10.20
N GLU A 208 20.70 -7.14 -9.95
CA GLU A 208 20.94 -8.43 -10.61
C GLU A 208 19.84 -9.46 -10.29
N LEU A 209 19.31 -9.47 -9.05
CA LEU A 209 18.19 -10.36 -8.68
C LEU A 209 16.89 -9.95 -9.37
N GLU A 210 16.59 -8.67 -9.48
CA GLU A 210 15.40 -8.17 -10.17
C GLU A 210 15.46 -8.48 -11.67
N GLU A 211 16.59 -8.22 -12.33
CA GLU A 211 16.81 -8.53 -13.74
C GLU A 211 16.74 -10.04 -14.02
N PHE A 212 17.34 -10.85 -13.14
CA PHE A 212 17.25 -12.30 -13.21
C PHE A 212 15.79 -12.77 -13.11
N SER A 213 15.03 -12.25 -12.14
CA SER A 213 13.62 -12.59 -11.94
C SER A 213 12.79 -12.29 -13.18
N LEU A 214 12.97 -11.11 -13.77
CA LEU A 214 12.25 -10.70 -14.98
C LEU A 214 12.58 -11.61 -16.19
N THR A 215 13.86 -11.92 -16.40
CA THR A 215 14.32 -12.78 -17.49
C THR A 215 13.85 -14.22 -17.28
N HIS A 216 13.93 -14.72 -16.06
CA HIS A 216 13.55 -16.08 -15.71
C HIS A 216 12.04 -16.32 -15.92
N VAL A 217 11.21 -15.38 -15.44
CA VAL A 217 9.75 -15.44 -15.67
C VAL A 217 9.42 -15.44 -17.16
N LYS A 218 10.05 -14.58 -17.96
CA LYS A 218 9.86 -14.57 -19.42
C LYS A 218 10.21 -15.91 -20.05
N THR A 219 11.37 -16.48 -19.69
CA THR A 219 11.82 -17.78 -20.21
C THR A 219 10.85 -18.92 -19.82
N VAL A 220 10.42 -18.90 -18.57
CA VAL A 220 9.48 -19.93 -18.06
C VAL A 220 8.11 -19.83 -18.75
N LEU A 221 7.65 -18.65 -19.13
CA LEU A 221 6.36 -18.45 -19.80
C LEU A 221 6.43 -18.51 -21.33
N GLN A 222 7.64 -18.56 -21.89
CA GLN A 222 7.84 -18.65 -23.34
C GLN A 222 7.17 -19.90 -23.92
N GLY A 223 6.45 -19.73 -25.03
CA GLY A 223 5.70 -20.80 -25.69
C GLY A 223 4.28 -21.04 -25.12
N GLY A 224 3.91 -20.39 -24.02
CA GLY A 224 2.52 -20.38 -23.56
C GLY A 224 1.63 -19.47 -24.39
N ALA A 225 0.32 -19.69 -24.35
CA ALA A 225 -0.64 -18.97 -25.18
C ALA A 225 -0.66 -17.46 -24.86
N LYS A 226 -0.64 -16.64 -25.91
CA LYS A 226 -0.59 -15.17 -25.82
C LYS A 226 -1.81 -14.58 -25.11
N GLU A 227 -2.96 -15.25 -25.15
CA GLU A 227 -4.15 -14.77 -24.45
C GLU A 227 -3.95 -14.60 -22.92
N PHE A 228 -2.99 -15.30 -22.34
CA PHE A 228 -2.68 -15.24 -20.90
C PHE A 228 -1.56 -14.24 -20.55
N GLU A 229 -1.02 -13.45 -21.47
CA GLU A 229 0.06 -12.52 -21.19
C GLU A 229 -0.31 -11.50 -20.09
N ASP A 230 -1.57 -11.10 -20.06
CA ASP A 230 -2.17 -10.23 -19.03
C ASP A 230 -3.06 -10.98 -18.02
N GLY A 231 -3.10 -12.31 -18.11
CA GLY A 231 -3.85 -13.24 -17.26
C GLY A 231 -2.96 -14.03 -16.30
N PRO A 232 -3.52 -15.07 -15.63
CA PRO A 232 -2.77 -15.90 -14.70
C PRO A 232 -1.58 -16.62 -15.35
N PRO A 233 -0.34 -16.43 -14.85
CA PRO A 233 0.85 -17.09 -15.40
C PRO A 233 0.78 -18.63 -15.38
N CYS A 234 0.06 -19.21 -14.43
CA CYS A 234 -0.15 -20.66 -14.36
C CYS A 234 -0.92 -21.20 -15.57
N LEU A 235 -1.94 -20.47 -16.05
CA LEU A 235 -2.65 -20.85 -17.26
C LEU A 235 -1.76 -20.72 -18.50
N GLN A 236 -0.93 -19.67 -18.57
CA GLN A 236 0.06 -19.51 -19.62
C GLN A 236 1.07 -20.64 -19.65
N ALA A 237 1.57 -21.06 -18.50
CA ALA A 237 2.52 -22.17 -18.40
C ALA A 237 1.89 -23.51 -18.79
N LEU A 238 0.65 -23.76 -18.36
CA LEU A 238 -0.09 -24.98 -18.66
C LEU A 238 -0.58 -25.06 -20.11
N SER A 239 -0.73 -23.94 -20.80
CA SER A 239 -1.17 -23.89 -22.21
C SER A 239 -0.09 -24.25 -23.24
N LYS A 240 1.13 -24.61 -22.80
CA LYS A 240 2.23 -24.98 -23.71
C LYS A 240 2.00 -26.30 -24.42
N GLU A 241 1.33 -27.22 -23.76
CA GLU A 241 1.03 -28.56 -24.26
C GLU A 241 -0.44 -28.87 -23.98
N LYS A 242 -1.01 -29.80 -24.77
CA LYS A 242 -2.37 -30.25 -24.50
C LYS A 242 -2.42 -31.07 -23.21
N LEU A 243 -3.39 -30.75 -22.39
CA LEU A 243 -3.57 -31.38 -21.06
C LEU A 243 -4.34 -32.69 -21.21
N SER A 244 -3.76 -33.77 -20.71
CA SER A 244 -4.39 -35.08 -20.53
C SER A 244 -4.96 -35.27 -19.12
N ASP A 245 -4.44 -34.49 -18.13
CA ASP A 245 -4.88 -34.48 -16.73
C ASP A 245 -5.02 -33.04 -16.21
N GLY A 246 -5.69 -32.88 -15.07
CA GLY A 246 -5.90 -31.56 -14.45
C GLY A 246 -6.82 -30.62 -15.23
N ARG A 247 -7.49 -31.11 -16.28
CA ARG A 247 -8.36 -30.36 -17.19
C ARG A 247 -9.47 -29.61 -16.48
N ASP A 248 -10.08 -30.21 -15.47
CA ASP A 248 -11.17 -29.59 -14.70
C ASP A 248 -10.70 -28.34 -13.96
N ARG A 249 -9.53 -28.40 -13.34
CA ARG A 249 -8.93 -27.28 -12.61
C ARG A 249 -8.44 -26.17 -13.54
N PHE A 250 -7.84 -26.55 -14.65
CA PHE A 250 -7.46 -25.58 -15.68
C PHE A 250 -8.71 -24.84 -16.16
N LEU A 251 -9.75 -25.56 -16.55
CA LEU A 251 -10.97 -24.99 -17.12
C LEU A 251 -11.70 -24.10 -16.12
N TYR A 252 -11.74 -24.49 -14.84
CA TYR A 252 -12.31 -23.65 -13.80
C TYR A 252 -11.54 -22.32 -13.64
N ASN A 253 -10.21 -22.37 -13.58
CA ASN A 253 -9.40 -21.17 -13.49
C ASN A 253 -9.45 -20.32 -14.77
N TYR A 254 -9.57 -20.97 -15.92
CA TYR A 254 -9.85 -20.30 -17.19
C TYR A 254 -11.21 -19.56 -17.15
N MET A 255 -12.26 -20.18 -16.63
CA MET A 255 -13.58 -19.54 -16.46
C MET A 255 -13.49 -18.27 -15.63
N VAL A 256 -12.76 -18.32 -14.49
CA VAL A 256 -12.54 -17.13 -13.65
C VAL A 256 -11.82 -16.01 -14.42
N PHE A 257 -10.83 -16.36 -15.22
CA PHE A 257 -10.12 -15.44 -16.11
C PHE A 257 -11.02 -14.91 -17.23
N ALA A 258 -11.75 -15.80 -17.91
CA ALA A 258 -12.59 -15.46 -19.06
C ALA A 258 -13.74 -14.52 -18.66
N LYS A 259 -14.40 -14.75 -17.53
CA LYS A 259 -15.44 -13.85 -17.00
C LYS A 259 -14.94 -12.42 -16.80
N LYS A 260 -13.65 -12.23 -16.55
CA LYS A 260 -13.04 -10.92 -16.38
C LYS A 260 -12.60 -10.29 -17.70
N LYS A 261 -12.00 -11.09 -18.57
CA LYS A 261 -11.42 -10.62 -19.83
C LYS A 261 -12.47 -10.52 -20.95
N TYR A 262 -13.43 -11.44 -20.96
CA TYR A 262 -14.46 -11.59 -22.00
C TYR A 262 -15.86 -11.69 -21.36
N PRO A 263 -16.35 -10.64 -20.65
CA PRO A 263 -17.58 -10.73 -19.86
C PRO A 263 -18.82 -11.16 -20.67
N ASP A 264 -18.89 -10.77 -21.94
CA ASP A 264 -20.02 -11.07 -22.81
C ASP A 264 -19.92 -12.45 -23.48
N ASP A 265 -18.69 -12.94 -23.74
CA ASP A 265 -18.42 -14.15 -24.53
C ASP A 265 -17.75 -15.29 -23.74
N TRP A 266 -17.63 -15.16 -22.40
CA TRP A 266 -16.85 -16.08 -21.56
C TRP A 266 -17.26 -17.55 -21.72
N GLU A 267 -18.55 -17.87 -21.95
CA GLU A 267 -19.03 -19.24 -22.12
C GLU A 267 -18.48 -19.85 -23.43
N GLN A 268 -18.48 -19.08 -24.51
CA GLN A 268 -17.91 -19.51 -25.79
C GLN A 268 -16.39 -19.68 -25.70
N LYS A 269 -15.72 -18.75 -25.02
CA LYS A 269 -14.26 -18.80 -24.79
C LYS A 269 -13.81 -20.03 -24.00
N ILE A 270 -14.62 -20.52 -23.07
CA ILE A 270 -14.33 -21.78 -22.36
C ILE A 270 -14.37 -22.97 -23.31
N ILE A 271 -15.32 -23.02 -24.24
CA ILE A 271 -15.43 -24.12 -25.23
C ILE A 271 -14.20 -24.10 -26.16
N GLU A 272 -13.82 -22.92 -26.65
CA GLU A 272 -12.63 -22.73 -27.48
C GLU A 272 -11.37 -23.17 -26.73
N ALA A 273 -11.18 -22.71 -25.50
CA ALA A 273 -10.04 -23.09 -24.67
C ALA A 273 -9.96 -24.59 -24.41
N ALA A 274 -11.08 -25.26 -24.17
CA ALA A 274 -11.08 -26.71 -24.00
C ALA A 274 -10.58 -27.43 -25.27
N ARG A 275 -10.97 -26.97 -26.46
CA ARG A 275 -10.52 -27.53 -27.74
C ARG A 275 -9.04 -27.28 -28.01
N ASP A 276 -8.57 -26.09 -27.64
CA ASP A 276 -7.19 -25.67 -27.87
C ASP A 276 -6.20 -26.32 -26.90
N TYR A 277 -6.58 -26.46 -25.62
CA TYR A 277 -5.66 -26.85 -24.56
C TYR A 277 -5.85 -28.27 -24.04
N PHE A 278 -6.88 -29.02 -24.46
CA PHE A 278 -7.11 -30.37 -23.96
C PHE A 278 -6.90 -31.45 -25.03
N GLU A 279 -6.44 -32.61 -24.58
CA GLU A 279 -6.63 -33.84 -25.31
C GLU A 279 -8.09 -34.30 -25.13
N TYR A 280 -8.86 -34.28 -26.23
CA TYR A 280 -10.24 -34.73 -26.22
C TYR A 280 -10.31 -36.26 -26.08
N SER A 281 -11.26 -36.74 -25.30
CA SER A 281 -11.51 -38.15 -25.04
C SER A 281 -13.03 -38.36 -24.87
N LYS A 282 -13.47 -39.62 -24.75
CA LYS A 282 -14.87 -39.96 -24.44
C LYS A 282 -15.37 -39.35 -23.12
N GLU A 283 -14.45 -39.01 -22.21
CA GLU A 283 -14.77 -38.38 -20.92
C GLU A 283 -14.73 -36.86 -20.96
N TRP A 284 -14.05 -36.28 -21.96
CA TRP A 284 -13.87 -34.85 -22.14
C TRP A 284 -14.16 -34.43 -23.58
N ASP A 285 -15.39 -34.05 -23.81
CA ASP A 285 -15.92 -33.52 -25.05
C ASP A 285 -16.66 -32.19 -24.85
N ASP A 286 -17.22 -31.64 -25.90
CA ASP A 286 -17.98 -30.39 -25.86
C ASP A 286 -19.19 -30.48 -24.90
N GLU A 287 -19.83 -31.65 -24.77
CA GLU A 287 -21.00 -31.82 -23.91
C GLU A 287 -20.61 -31.72 -22.44
N LYS A 288 -19.50 -32.36 -22.05
CA LYS A 288 -18.93 -32.23 -20.71
C LYS A 288 -18.56 -30.80 -20.38
N VAL A 289 -17.92 -30.08 -21.31
CA VAL A 289 -17.57 -28.68 -21.15
C VAL A 289 -18.82 -27.81 -20.93
N ARG A 290 -19.85 -27.99 -21.76
CA ARG A 290 -21.14 -27.27 -21.60
C ARG A 290 -21.84 -27.60 -20.29
N PHE A 291 -21.75 -28.83 -19.80
CA PHE A 291 -22.25 -29.19 -18.48
C PHE A 291 -21.54 -28.41 -17.37
N LYS A 292 -20.19 -28.32 -17.41
CA LYS A 292 -19.41 -27.53 -16.48
C LYS A 292 -19.77 -26.04 -16.51
N ILE A 293 -19.91 -25.47 -17.70
CA ILE A 293 -20.33 -24.06 -17.87
C ILE A 293 -21.67 -23.83 -17.16
N ARG A 294 -22.68 -24.69 -17.34
CA ARG A 294 -23.97 -24.56 -16.68
C ARG A 294 -23.85 -24.57 -15.15
N SER A 295 -23.01 -25.47 -14.59
CA SER A 295 -22.79 -25.56 -13.15
C SER A 295 -22.07 -24.33 -12.59
N TRP A 296 -21.21 -23.68 -13.37
CA TRP A 296 -20.42 -22.52 -12.96
C TRP A 296 -21.06 -21.17 -13.29
N LYS A 297 -22.23 -21.15 -13.91
CA LYS A 297 -22.87 -19.90 -14.34
C LYS A 297 -23.06 -18.91 -13.20
N LYS A 298 -23.42 -19.39 -12.00
CA LYS A 298 -23.63 -18.60 -10.78
C LYS A 298 -22.38 -18.55 -9.89
N GLU A 299 -21.25 -19.15 -10.31
CA GLU A 299 -20.08 -19.22 -9.48
C GLU A 299 -19.36 -17.87 -9.42
N THR A 300 -19.11 -17.39 -8.20
CA THR A 300 -18.44 -16.10 -7.91
C THR A 300 -17.11 -16.27 -7.20
N LYS A 301 -16.71 -17.53 -6.89
CA LYS A 301 -15.42 -17.80 -6.23
C LYS A 301 -14.25 -17.41 -7.14
N GLY A 302 -13.11 -17.14 -6.50
CA GLY A 302 -11.88 -16.81 -7.21
C GLY A 302 -11.11 -18.03 -7.72
N HIS A 303 -9.88 -17.78 -8.17
CA HIS A 303 -8.98 -18.84 -8.63
C HIS A 303 -8.63 -19.86 -7.53
N THR A 304 -8.50 -21.15 -7.89
CA THR A 304 -8.13 -22.25 -7.00
C THR A 304 -6.61 -22.45 -6.99
N CYS A 305 -5.87 -21.45 -6.52
CA CYS A 305 -4.40 -21.38 -6.62
C CYS A 305 -3.66 -22.46 -5.81
N THR A 306 -4.32 -23.11 -4.84
CA THR A 306 -3.74 -24.15 -3.96
C THR A 306 -4.03 -25.56 -4.43
N GLU A 307 -4.74 -25.74 -5.54
CA GLU A 307 -5.15 -27.05 -6.05
C GLU A 307 -4.31 -27.49 -7.25
N GLU A 308 -4.03 -28.79 -7.36
CA GLU A 308 -3.31 -29.38 -8.50
C GLU A 308 -4.15 -29.28 -9.79
N PRO A 309 -3.52 -29.02 -10.97
CA PRO A 309 -2.08 -28.77 -11.20
C PRO A 309 -1.70 -27.28 -11.03
N ILE A 310 -2.64 -26.40 -10.70
CA ILE A 310 -2.44 -24.93 -10.65
C ILE A 310 -1.34 -24.55 -9.65
N VAL A 311 -1.32 -25.20 -8.49
CA VAL A 311 -0.37 -24.92 -7.41
C VAL A 311 1.09 -25.02 -7.87
N HIS A 312 1.41 -26.01 -8.69
CA HIS A 312 2.76 -26.25 -9.21
C HIS A 312 3.20 -25.27 -10.30
N HIS A 313 2.26 -24.52 -10.86
CA HIS A 313 2.50 -23.50 -11.88
C HIS A 313 2.25 -22.08 -11.36
N CYS A 314 2.02 -21.92 -10.05
CA CYS A 314 1.66 -20.65 -9.45
C CYS A 314 2.87 -19.71 -9.34
N MET A 315 2.85 -18.61 -10.08
CA MET A 315 3.77 -17.49 -9.97
C MET A 315 3.05 -16.31 -9.34
N LYS A 316 2.76 -16.39 -8.05
CA LYS A 316 1.90 -15.42 -7.35
C LYS A 316 2.41 -13.98 -7.51
N ALA A 317 3.72 -13.75 -7.33
CA ALA A 317 4.34 -12.43 -7.44
C ALA A 317 4.16 -11.80 -8.84
N GLU A 318 4.16 -12.60 -9.89
CA GLU A 318 3.88 -12.14 -11.25
C GLU A 318 2.36 -12.01 -11.51
N CYS A 319 1.58 -12.96 -11.02
CA CYS A 319 0.13 -12.98 -11.22
C CYS A 319 -0.56 -11.73 -10.65
N VAL A 320 -0.09 -11.21 -9.50
CA VAL A 320 -0.63 -9.99 -8.88
C VAL A 320 -0.40 -8.73 -9.71
N LYS A 321 0.62 -8.70 -10.56
CA LYS A 321 0.95 -7.57 -11.43
C LYS A 321 0.09 -7.52 -12.69
N ARG A 322 -0.51 -8.65 -13.07
CA ARG A 322 -1.23 -8.79 -14.34
C ARG A 322 -2.68 -8.35 -14.21
N LYS A 323 -3.18 -7.71 -15.27
CA LYS A 323 -4.52 -7.11 -15.35
C LYS A 323 -5.64 -8.08 -14.96
N TYR A 324 -5.56 -9.33 -15.39
CA TYR A 324 -6.55 -10.38 -15.11
C TYR A 324 -6.01 -11.50 -14.22
N GLY A 325 -4.94 -11.21 -13.45
CA GLY A 325 -4.41 -12.10 -12.43
C GLY A 325 -5.30 -12.22 -11.18
N ILE A 326 -4.77 -12.87 -10.12
CA ILE A 326 -5.54 -13.15 -8.90
C ILE A 326 -5.99 -11.90 -8.14
N ASN A 327 -5.36 -10.77 -8.36
CA ASN A 327 -5.64 -9.53 -7.63
C ASN A 327 -6.52 -8.54 -8.38
N SER A 328 -6.97 -8.86 -9.59
CA SER A 328 -7.89 -7.98 -10.29
C SER A 328 -9.20 -7.70 -9.52
N ASP A 329 -9.57 -8.55 -8.53
CA ASP A 329 -10.76 -8.37 -7.71
C ASP A 329 -10.49 -8.23 -6.19
N LYS A 330 -9.34 -8.71 -5.67
CA LYS A 330 -9.05 -8.73 -4.22
C LYS A 330 -7.88 -7.87 -3.79
N ASN A 331 -7.01 -7.46 -4.71
CA ASN A 331 -6.04 -6.41 -4.49
C ASN A 331 -6.36 -5.20 -5.37
N ARG A 332 -7.56 -4.71 -5.22
CA ARG A 332 -7.69 -3.29 -5.26
C ARG A 332 -6.92 -2.82 -4.02
N ILE A 333 -5.61 -2.70 -4.15
CA ILE A 333 -4.78 -1.96 -3.22
C ILE A 333 -5.46 -0.60 -3.10
N PHE A 334 -5.64 -0.12 -1.88
CA PHE A 334 -6.10 1.24 -1.72
C PHE A 334 -5.11 2.12 -2.50
N PRO A 335 -5.57 3.02 -3.37
CA PRO A 335 -4.67 3.77 -4.23
C PRO A 335 -3.65 4.52 -3.39
N GLY A 336 -2.44 4.67 -3.89
CA GLY A 336 -1.45 5.51 -3.26
C GLY A 336 -2.00 6.92 -3.09
N LEU A 337 -1.99 7.43 -1.87
CA LEU A 337 -2.31 8.81 -1.53
C LEU A 337 -1.01 9.56 -1.29
N SER A 338 -0.90 10.80 -1.78
CA SER A 338 0.33 11.58 -1.65
C SER A 338 0.05 13.08 -1.66
N GLY A 339 1.03 13.88 -1.24
CA GLY A 339 0.98 15.33 -1.37
C GLY A 339 -0.14 15.97 -0.57
N LEU A 340 -0.33 15.55 0.69
CA LEU A 340 -1.32 16.16 1.57
C LEU A 340 -0.96 17.62 1.85
N VAL A 341 -1.90 18.50 1.56
CA VAL A 341 -1.81 19.92 1.88
C VAL A 341 -3.01 20.29 2.75
N LYS A 342 -2.73 20.82 3.93
CA LYS A 342 -3.71 21.47 4.80
C LYS A 342 -3.73 22.96 4.48
N ILE A 343 -4.87 23.47 4.08
CA ILE A 343 -5.09 24.90 3.84
C ILE A 343 -5.80 25.46 5.07
N ASN A 344 -5.17 26.40 5.74
CA ASN A 344 -5.61 26.93 7.04
C ASN A 344 -6.77 27.93 6.91
N TYR A 345 -7.85 27.52 6.20
CA TYR A 345 -9.08 28.29 6.23
C TYR A 345 -9.64 28.39 7.65
N LYS A 346 -10.25 29.49 7.97
CA LYS A 346 -11.02 29.67 9.21
C LYS A 346 -12.51 29.68 8.88
N PRO A 347 -13.34 29.10 9.71
CA PRO A 347 -13.05 28.51 11.02
C PRO A 347 -12.50 27.07 10.93
N ASP A 348 -12.61 26.38 9.81
CA ASP A 348 -12.19 24.99 9.66
C ASP A 348 -11.22 24.87 8.47
N PRO A 349 -10.07 24.18 8.66
CA PRO A 349 -9.14 23.95 7.56
C PRO A 349 -9.73 22.96 6.54
N GLU A 350 -9.33 23.15 5.28
CA GLU A 350 -9.61 22.23 4.18
C GLU A 350 -8.34 21.52 3.77
N TYR A 351 -8.48 20.38 3.07
CA TYR A 351 -7.37 19.52 2.71
C TYR A 351 -7.41 19.18 1.22
N THR A 352 -6.24 19.12 0.60
CA THR A 352 -6.09 18.54 -0.75
C THR A 352 -5.02 17.46 -0.72
N PHE A 353 -5.19 16.42 -1.52
CA PHE A 353 -4.23 15.35 -1.69
C PHE A 353 -4.36 14.72 -3.08
N ASN A 354 -3.34 14.03 -3.52
CA ASN A 354 -3.31 13.35 -4.80
C ASN A 354 -3.63 11.86 -4.65
N VAL A 355 -4.38 11.33 -5.60
CA VAL A 355 -4.73 9.91 -5.71
C VAL A 355 -4.11 9.32 -6.96
N ALA A 356 -3.35 8.24 -6.81
CA ALA A 356 -2.86 7.47 -7.93
C ALA A 356 -4.02 6.75 -8.65
N LEU A 357 -4.12 6.93 -9.98
CA LEU A 357 -5.13 6.22 -10.77
C LEU A 357 -4.76 4.74 -10.94
N PRO A 358 -5.72 3.88 -11.30
CA PRO A 358 -5.48 2.43 -11.49
C PRO A 358 -4.43 2.09 -12.56
N ASP A 359 -4.12 3.01 -13.47
CA ASP A 359 -3.05 2.87 -14.46
C ASP A 359 -1.64 3.01 -13.86
N GLY A 360 -1.55 3.48 -12.60
CA GLY A 360 -0.29 3.65 -11.87
C GLY A 360 0.62 4.79 -12.37
N VAL A 361 0.20 5.52 -13.41
CA VAL A 361 1.00 6.59 -14.06
C VAL A 361 0.41 7.97 -13.78
N LYS A 362 -0.92 8.07 -13.79
CA LYS A 362 -1.62 9.34 -13.61
C LYS A 362 -2.02 9.53 -12.16
N ILE A 363 -1.95 10.77 -11.70
CA ILE A 363 -2.48 11.19 -10.41
C ILE A 363 -3.60 12.19 -10.62
N LYS A 364 -4.55 12.21 -9.68
CA LYS A 364 -5.61 13.22 -9.66
C LYS A 364 -5.70 13.89 -8.31
N PRO A 365 -5.81 15.22 -8.25
CA PRO A 365 -6.06 15.94 -7.01
C PRO A 365 -7.48 15.67 -6.51
N VAL A 366 -7.59 15.53 -5.19
CA VAL A 366 -8.84 15.33 -4.46
C VAL A 366 -8.93 16.35 -3.34
N HIS A 367 -10.09 16.96 -3.19
CA HIS A 367 -10.37 17.94 -2.16
C HIS A 367 -11.24 17.34 -1.05
N ALA A 368 -10.83 17.53 0.20
CA ALA A 368 -11.54 17.10 1.39
C ALA A 368 -11.85 18.29 2.31
N LYS A 369 -13.12 18.46 2.67
CA LYS A 369 -13.59 19.61 3.45
C LYS A 369 -13.19 19.58 4.92
N SER A 370 -12.74 18.45 5.43
CA SER A 370 -12.23 18.29 6.79
C SER A 370 -11.37 17.05 6.90
N ILE A 371 -10.62 16.92 8.00
CA ILE A 371 -9.77 15.78 8.31
C ILE A 371 -10.56 14.45 8.33
N GLU A 372 -11.80 14.46 8.79
CA GLU A 372 -12.65 13.25 8.83
C GLU A 372 -12.94 12.65 7.45
N TRP A 373 -12.90 13.48 6.38
CA TRP A 373 -13.07 12.99 5.01
C TRP A 373 -11.88 12.18 4.53
N ILE A 374 -10.75 12.28 5.24
CA ILE A 374 -9.53 11.54 4.95
C ILE A 374 -9.41 10.35 5.89
N THR A 375 -9.66 10.53 7.19
CA THR A 375 -9.49 9.48 8.21
C THR A 375 -10.59 8.41 8.19
N ASP A 376 -11.83 8.76 7.78
CA ASP A 376 -12.90 7.78 7.57
C ASP A 376 -12.77 7.11 6.20
N GLN A 377 -12.40 5.85 6.18
CA GLN A 377 -12.21 5.07 4.94
C GLN A 377 -13.45 5.07 4.02
N ARG A 378 -14.66 5.15 4.58
CA ARG A 378 -15.89 5.23 3.78
C ARG A 378 -16.00 6.59 3.09
N LYS A 379 -15.71 7.68 3.82
CA LYS A 379 -15.79 9.05 3.29
C LYS A 379 -14.74 9.27 2.19
N VAL A 380 -13.48 8.89 2.43
CA VAL A 380 -12.40 9.07 1.44
C VAL A 380 -12.67 8.29 0.16
N ARG A 381 -13.20 7.06 0.24
CA ARG A 381 -13.59 6.28 -0.95
C ARG A 381 -14.64 7.00 -1.80
N ASN A 382 -15.61 7.63 -1.17
CA ASN A 382 -16.66 8.37 -1.86
C ASN A 382 -16.11 9.62 -2.56
N ILE A 383 -15.24 10.39 -1.89
CA ILE A 383 -14.65 11.58 -2.54
C ILE A 383 -13.70 11.20 -3.67
N ILE A 384 -12.92 10.12 -3.52
CA ILE A 384 -12.12 9.59 -4.63
C ILE A 384 -13.03 9.20 -5.81
N GLY A 385 -14.19 8.60 -5.55
CA GLY A 385 -15.19 8.30 -6.58
C GLY A 385 -15.64 9.54 -7.34
N ILE A 386 -15.87 10.64 -6.64
CA ILE A 386 -16.29 11.91 -7.23
C ILE A 386 -15.19 12.55 -8.10
N TYR A 387 -13.96 12.61 -7.58
CA TYR A 387 -12.87 13.36 -8.25
C TYR A 387 -12.08 12.50 -9.24
N ALA A 388 -11.82 11.23 -8.92
CA ALA A 388 -10.99 10.35 -9.74
C ALA A 388 -11.78 9.39 -10.64
N GLY A 389 -13.10 9.30 -10.46
CA GLY A 389 -13.98 8.49 -11.32
C GLY A 389 -13.95 6.99 -11.01
N PHE A 390 -13.40 6.57 -9.88
CA PHE A 390 -13.43 5.17 -9.42
C PHE A 390 -13.55 5.11 -7.90
N ILE A 391 -14.21 4.06 -7.38
CA ILE A 391 -14.34 3.85 -5.93
C ILE A 391 -13.30 2.82 -5.49
N PRO A 392 -12.31 3.20 -4.65
CA PRO A 392 -11.35 2.26 -4.11
C PRO A 392 -12.01 1.12 -3.32
N PRO A 393 -11.38 -0.06 -3.20
CA PRO A 393 -11.88 -1.12 -2.35
C PRO A 393 -11.82 -0.72 -0.87
N ARG A 394 -12.62 -1.35 -0.04
CA ARG A 394 -12.38 -1.31 1.40
C ARG A 394 -11.21 -2.25 1.73
N VAL A 395 -10.24 -1.74 2.49
CA VAL A 395 -9.12 -2.51 3.02
C VAL A 395 -9.29 -2.70 4.53
N LYS A 396 -8.49 -3.55 5.16
CA LYS A 396 -8.48 -3.69 6.62
C LYS A 396 -8.02 -2.38 7.26
N ASP A 397 -8.54 -2.06 8.44
CA ASP A 397 -8.26 -0.79 9.10
C ASP A 397 -6.76 -0.58 9.36
N VAL A 398 -6.02 -1.65 9.71
CA VAL A 398 -4.54 -1.61 9.85
C VAL A 398 -3.87 -1.18 8.54
N ALA A 399 -4.24 -1.78 7.42
CA ALA A 399 -3.67 -1.41 6.11
C ALA A 399 -4.09 0.00 5.66
N TYR A 400 -5.24 0.48 6.10
CA TYR A 400 -5.66 1.86 5.85
C TYR A 400 -4.88 2.85 6.72
N GLN A 401 -4.59 2.48 7.96
CA GLN A 401 -3.76 3.29 8.85
C GLN A 401 -2.35 3.50 8.27
N GLU A 402 -1.73 2.47 7.70
CA GLU A 402 -0.44 2.59 7.02
C GLU A 402 -0.48 3.62 5.86
N VAL A 403 -1.58 3.65 5.09
CA VAL A 403 -1.78 4.66 4.04
C VAL A 403 -1.88 6.06 4.63
N LEU A 404 -2.58 6.21 5.76
CA LEU A 404 -2.71 7.49 6.45
C LEU A 404 -1.36 7.96 7.03
N ASP A 405 -0.60 7.07 7.66
CA ASP A 405 0.69 7.40 8.24
C ASP A 405 1.65 7.94 7.18
N VAL A 406 1.71 7.30 6.01
CA VAL A 406 2.49 7.80 4.87
C VAL A 406 1.96 9.14 4.37
N LEU A 407 0.65 9.30 4.25
CA LEU A 407 0.05 10.54 3.76
C LEU A 407 0.32 11.72 4.70
N PHE A 408 0.12 11.51 6.01
CA PHE A 408 0.31 12.54 7.02
C PHE A 408 1.79 12.86 7.29
N SER A 409 2.70 11.91 7.11
CA SER A 409 4.15 12.16 7.25
C SER A 409 4.68 13.21 6.26
N THR A 410 3.99 13.41 5.15
CA THR A 410 4.36 14.36 4.09
C THR A 410 3.46 15.61 4.06
N GLN A 411 2.63 15.83 5.09
CA GLN A 411 1.71 16.96 5.14
C GLN A 411 2.45 18.30 5.08
N LYS A 412 1.95 19.18 4.22
CA LYS A 412 2.33 20.60 4.17
C LYS A 412 1.18 21.46 4.68
N GLU A 413 1.50 22.60 5.28
CA GLU A 413 0.52 23.60 5.66
C GLU A 413 0.70 24.83 4.80
N LEU A 414 -0.40 25.39 4.33
CA LEU A 414 -0.44 26.61 3.55
C LEU A 414 -1.51 27.53 4.12
N ASP A 415 -1.23 28.82 4.09
CA ASP A 415 -2.27 29.81 4.29
C ASP A 415 -3.20 29.87 3.07
N PRO A 416 -4.48 30.18 3.26
CA PRO A 416 -5.40 30.31 2.14
C PRO A 416 -4.92 31.42 1.20
N PRO A 417 -5.09 31.25 -0.12
CA PRO A 417 -4.80 32.31 -1.08
C PRO A 417 -5.54 33.62 -0.69
N LYS A 418 -4.90 34.75 -0.85
CA LYS A 418 -5.52 36.07 -0.58
C LYS A 418 -6.87 36.16 -1.32
N GLY A 419 -7.90 36.69 -0.65
CA GLY A 419 -9.25 36.81 -1.19
C GLY A 419 -10.12 35.55 -1.12
N THR A 420 -9.58 34.40 -0.70
CA THR A 420 -10.34 33.14 -0.67
C THR A 420 -10.72 32.67 0.75
N SER A 421 -10.10 33.25 1.79
CA SER A 421 -10.47 32.93 3.16
C SER A 421 -11.90 33.46 3.47
N PRO A 422 -12.62 32.81 4.40
CA PRO A 422 -13.91 33.35 4.85
C PRO A 422 -13.83 34.79 5.37
N GLU A 423 -12.72 35.16 6.01
CA GLU A 423 -12.43 36.51 6.47
C GLU A 423 -12.32 37.50 5.32
N ASP A 424 -11.53 37.16 4.30
CA ASP A 424 -11.38 37.97 3.10
C ASP A 424 -12.71 38.13 2.36
N GLN A 425 -13.47 37.03 2.23
CA GLN A 425 -14.79 37.06 1.61
C GLN A 425 -15.79 37.93 2.39
N LEU A 426 -15.76 37.88 3.74
CA LEU A 426 -16.55 38.74 4.58
C LEU A 426 -16.19 40.22 4.32
N PHE A 427 -14.90 40.53 4.25
CA PHE A 427 -14.40 41.87 3.97
C PHE A 427 -14.81 42.36 2.58
N ILE A 428 -14.64 41.52 1.55
CA ILE A 428 -15.05 41.82 0.17
C ILE A 428 -16.57 42.08 0.09
N CYS A 429 -17.37 41.22 0.70
CA CYS A 429 -18.83 41.39 0.73
C CYS A 429 -19.25 42.62 1.52
N MET A 430 -18.53 42.97 2.58
CA MET A 430 -18.79 44.18 3.36
C MET A 430 -18.46 45.42 2.54
N LYS A 431 -17.31 45.47 1.83
CA LYS A 431 -16.96 46.54 0.88
C LYS A 431 -18.03 46.70 -0.19
N GLU A 432 -18.49 45.61 -0.79
CA GLU A 432 -19.56 45.62 -1.79
C GLU A 432 -20.89 46.17 -1.23
N TYR A 433 -21.27 45.71 -0.02
CA TYR A 433 -22.50 46.16 0.64
C TYR A 433 -22.48 47.66 0.97
N ILE A 434 -21.37 48.16 1.50
CA ILE A 434 -21.19 49.57 1.87
C ILE A 434 -21.23 50.45 0.63
N ASN A 435 -20.67 50.02 -0.49
CA ASN A 435 -20.70 50.72 -1.77
C ASN A 435 -22.06 50.61 -2.51
N GLY A 436 -23.02 49.93 -1.92
CA GLY A 436 -24.39 49.84 -2.41
C GLY A 436 -25.23 51.09 -2.14
N PRO A 437 -26.56 50.94 -1.97
CA PRO A 437 -27.47 52.07 -1.78
C PRO A 437 -27.12 52.90 -0.54
N GLN A 438 -26.99 54.20 -0.72
CA GLN A 438 -26.76 55.15 0.37
C GLN A 438 -28.09 55.65 0.98
N ALA A 439 -28.11 55.82 2.29
CA ALA A 439 -29.27 56.25 3.02
C ALA A 439 -29.40 57.77 3.02
N THR A 440 -30.29 58.28 2.20
CA THR A 440 -30.68 59.73 2.20
C THR A 440 -31.95 60.00 3.01
N THR A 441 -32.66 58.95 3.45
CA THR A 441 -33.86 58.98 4.27
C THR A 441 -33.81 58.00 5.42
N TYR A 442 -34.55 58.29 6.51
CA TYR A 442 -34.65 57.33 7.64
C TYR A 442 -35.19 55.95 7.20
N THR A 443 -36.17 55.95 6.31
CA THR A 443 -36.76 54.72 5.80
C THR A 443 -35.73 53.86 5.04
N ALA A 444 -34.93 54.49 4.17
CA ALA A 444 -33.87 53.79 3.46
C ALA A 444 -32.83 53.23 4.44
N PHE A 445 -32.40 53.97 5.44
CA PHE A 445 -31.49 53.54 6.49
C PHE A 445 -32.05 52.35 7.29
N LYS A 446 -33.32 52.45 7.69
CA LYS A 446 -34.03 51.38 8.38
C LYS A 446 -34.14 50.10 7.54
N SER A 447 -34.26 50.25 6.23
CA SER A 447 -34.34 49.11 5.28
C SER A 447 -33.00 48.49 4.93
N GLY A 448 -31.87 49.10 5.35
CA GLY A 448 -30.53 48.50 5.18
C GLY A 448 -29.59 49.28 4.26
N ALA A 449 -29.98 50.44 3.74
CA ALA A 449 -29.04 51.34 3.04
C ALA A 449 -27.96 51.86 3.99
N THR A 450 -26.76 52.11 3.49
CA THR A 450 -25.60 52.56 4.29
C THR A 450 -25.67 54.05 4.52
N LEU A 451 -25.54 54.46 5.78
CA LEU A 451 -25.38 55.86 6.17
C LEU A 451 -23.92 56.18 6.37
N PHE A 452 -23.46 57.30 5.83
CA PHE A 452 -22.09 57.78 5.98
C PHE A 452 -22.06 59.07 6.82
N ASP A 453 -21.00 59.22 7.61
CA ASP A 453 -20.54 60.49 8.12
C ASP A 453 -19.10 60.77 7.65
N GLU A 454 -18.37 61.68 8.23
CA GLU A 454 -17.02 62.08 7.77
C GLU A 454 -15.99 60.97 7.88
N GLU A 455 -16.18 59.99 8.75
CA GLU A 455 -15.17 58.97 9.07
C GLU A 455 -15.70 57.55 8.96
N TYR A 456 -17.00 57.34 9.21
CA TYR A 456 -17.57 56.00 9.37
C TYR A 456 -18.70 55.73 8.38
N ALA A 457 -18.83 54.45 8.01
CA ALA A 457 -20.00 53.87 7.39
C ALA A 457 -20.83 53.09 8.43
N TYR A 458 -22.15 53.26 8.39
CA TYR A 458 -23.10 52.66 9.31
C TYR A 458 -24.14 51.85 8.54
N PHE A 459 -24.33 50.62 8.89
CA PHE A 459 -25.34 49.76 8.26
C PHE A 459 -25.93 48.76 9.26
N ARG A 460 -27.13 48.26 8.99
CA ARG A 460 -27.79 47.28 9.85
C ARG A 460 -27.27 45.87 9.61
N PHE A 461 -27.05 45.10 10.69
CA PHE A 461 -26.52 43.76 10.59
C PHE A 461 -27.45 42.79 9.85
N ASP A 462 -28.78 42.77 10.17
CA ASP A 462 -29.70 41.83 9.53
C ASP A 462 -29.84 41.99 8.02
N PRO A 463 -29.99 43.23 7.45
CA PRO A 463 -29.95 43.42 6.01
C PRO A 463 -28.61 42.97 5.39
N PHE A 464 -27.49 43.28 6.04
CA PHE A 464 -26.18 42.82 5.59
C PHE A 464 -26.07 41.29 5.61
N TYR A 465 -26.56 40.64 6.65
CA TYR A 465 -26.57 39.17 6.71
C TYR A 465 -27.44 38.56 5.61
N ASN A 466 -28.58 39.14 5.28
CA ASN A 466 -29.42 38.73 4.15
C ASN A 466 -28.73 38.92 2.80
N PHE A 467 -27.97 40.02 2.65
CA PHE A 467 -27.12 40.22 1.48
C PHE A 467 -26.05 39.13 1.36
N LEU A 468 -25.37 38.75 2.44
CA LEU A 468 -24.42 37.63 2.43
C LEU A 468 -25.07 36.31 1.99
N LYS A 469 -26.30 36.05 2.45
CA LYS A 469 -27.05 34.87 1.98
C LYS A 469 -27.32 34.89 0.48
N SER A 470 -27.62 36.05 -0.10
CA SER A 470 -27.83 36.21 -1.55
C SER A 470 -26.55 35.97 -2.36
N LYS A 471 -25.37 36.11 -1.74
CA LYS A 471 -24.05 35.84 -2.31
C LYS A 471 -23.58 34.37 -2.06
N GLU A 472 -24.50 33.45 -1.78
CA GLU A 472 -24.22 32.07 -1.46
C GLU A 472 -23.29 31.85 -0.24
N TRP A 473 -23.31 32.81 0.71
CA TRP A 473 -22.55 32.71 1.93
C TRP A 473 -22.83 31.41 2.68
N LYS A 474 -21.81 30.56 2.85
CA LYS A 474 -21.97 29.18 3.36
C LYS A 474 -21.78 29.07 4.87
N ILE A 475 -21.42 30.13 5.57
CA ILE A 475 -21.30 30.11 7.02
C ILE A 475 -22.71 30.08 7.61
N LYS A 476 -23.00 29.01 8.38
CA LYS A 476 -24.32 28.82 9.01
C LYS A 476 -24.60 29.89 10.05
N GLN A 477 -25.88 30.11 10.35
CA GLN A 477 -26.35 31.09 11.32
C GLN A 477 -25.81 30.89 12.74
N ASP A 478 -25.45 29.65 13.11
CA ASP A 478 -24.79 29.30 14.37
C ASP A 478 -23.38 29.89 14.51
N ARG A 479 -22.81 30.43 13.42
CA ARG A 479 -21.51 31.12 13.40
C ARG A 479 -21.58 32.63 13.35
N THR A 480 -22.71 33.22 13.72
CA THR A 480 -22.88 34.69 13.78
C THR A 480 -21.85 35.33 14.72
N GLY A 481 -21.51 34.68 15.84
CA GLY A 481 -20.47 35.16 16.75
C GLY A 481 -19.10 35.30 16.09
N TRP A 482 -18.74 34.38 15.20
CA TRP A 482 -17.52 34.45 14.40
C TRP A 482 -17.52 35.67 13.46
N MET A 483 -18.67 36.01 12.85
CA MET A 483 -18.78 37.20 11.99
C MET A 483 -18.61 38.46 12.79
N ILE A 484 -19.21 38.55 13.97
CA ILE A 484 -19.10 39.68 14.89
C ILE A 484 -17.63 39.89 15.28
N GLU A 485 -16.94 38.81 15.71
CA GLU A 485 -15.52 38.86 16.07
C GLU A 485 -14.63 39.36 14.92
N ASN A 486 -14.90 38.91 13.68
CA ASN A 486 -14.11 39.36 12.53
C ASN A 486 -14.41 40.77 12.09
N ILE A 487 -15.62 41.27 12.27
CA ILE A 487 -15.97 42.70 12.11
C ILE A 487 -15.20 43.55 13.15
N GLU A 488 -15.12 43.09 14.39
CA GLU A 488 -14.38 43.77 15.46
C GLU A 488 -12.87 43.79 15.22
N LYS A 489 -12.29 42.75 14.64
CA LYS A 489 -10.87 42.71 14.27
C LYS A 489 -10.46 43.79 13.28
N ILE A 490 -11.34 44.20 12.40
CA ILE A 490 -11.12 45.32 11.48
C ILE A 490 -11.57 46.65 12.07
N LYS A 491 -11.60 46.78 13.40
CA LYS A 491 -12.04 47.97 14.15
C LYS A 491 -13.49 48.38 13.88
N GLY A 492 -14.29 47.50 13.31
CA GLY A 492 -15.73 47.65 13.27
C GLY A 492 -16.35 47.44 14.66
N LYS A 493 -17.46 48.07 14.94
CA LYS A 493 -18.17 47.91 16.22
C LYS A 493 -19.67 47.91 16.04
N PHE A 494 -20.36 47.27 16.93
CA PHE A 494 -21.81 47.35 17.03
C PHE A 494 -22.18 48.52 17.92
N THR A 495 -23.05 49.40 17.43
CA THR A 495 -23.44 50.63 18.12
C THR A 495 -24.86 51.02 17.76
N ARG A 496 -25.35 52.09 18.37
CA ARG A 496 -26.64 52.71 18.02
C ARG A 496 -26.40 54.03 17.33
N LYS A 497 -26.99 54.24 16.16
CA LYS A 497 -26.88 55.46 15.36
C LYS A 497 -28.25 56.05 15.11
N ARG A 498 -28.38 57.34 15.32
CA ARG A 498 -29.56 58.12 14.92
C ARG A 498 -29.36 58.66 13.51
N PHE A 499 -30.42 58.63 12.71
CA PHE A 499 -30.42 59.30 11.41
C PHE A 499 -30.35 60.82 11.57
N PRO A 500 -29.59 61.57 10.76
CA PRO A 500 -29.49 63.02 10.83
C PRO A 500 -30.86 63.67 10.70
N LYS A 501 -31.11 64.62 11.55
CA LYS A 501 -32.37 65.38 11.64
C LYS A 501 -32.35 66.57 10.66
N LYS A 502 -33.42 66.80 9.89
CA LYS A 502 -33.65 68.04 9.20
C LYS A 502 -34.28 69.02 10.17
N GLU A 503 -34.07 70.32 9.98
CA GLU A 503 -34.37 71.38 10.97
C GLU A 503 -35.81 71.36 11.54
N GLU A 504 -36.78 70.82 10.82
CA GLU A 504 -38.18 70.81 11.23
C GLU A 504 -38.77 69.48 11.59
N GLU A 505 -37.97 68.39 11.61
CA GLU A 505 -38.44 67.03 11.82
C GLU A 505 -38.27 66.53 13.28
N LYS A 506 -39.16 65.61 13.74
CA LYS A 506 -38.98 64.92 15.01
C LYS A 506 -37.74 64.05 14.96
N SER A 507 -37.03 63.90 16.08
CA SER A 507 -35.86 63.06 16.20
C SER A 507 -36.24 61.59 15.96
N TYR A 508 -35.57 60.96 15.03
CA TYR A 508 -35.76 59.48 14.75
C TYR A 508 -35.22 58.63 15.88
N GLU A 509 -35.81 57.42 16.05
CA GLU A 509 -35.31 56.44 16.97
C GLU A 509 -33.92 55.93 16.54
N PRO A 510 -32.99 55.70 17.48
CA PRO A 510 -31.70 55.13 17.15
C PRO A 510 -31.87 53.69 16.72
N LEU A 511 -31.14 53.27 15.67
CA LEU A 511 -31.10 51.92 15.16
C LEU A 511 -29.79 51.25 15.59
N ASP A 512 -29.86 49.92 15.86
CA ASP A 512 -28.68 49.08 16.09
C ASP A 512 -27.98 48.82 14.75
N VAL A 513 -26.70 49.18 14.67
CA VAL A 513 -25.91 49.18 13.44
C VAL A 513 -24.50 48.66 13.65
N VAL A 514 -23.91 48.21 12.58
CA VAL A 514 -22.45 48.00 12.44
C VAL A 514 -21.87 49.35 12.00
N CYS A 515 -20.77 49.74 12.64
CA CYS A 515 -20.01 50.94 12.33
C CYS A 515 -18.60 50.54 11.93
N VAL A 516 -18.13 50.92 10.76
CA VAL A 516 -16.77 50.63 10.24
C VAL A 516 -16.13 51.89 9.68
N LEU A 517 -14.80 52.01 9.79
CA LEU A 517 -14.05 53.15 9.22
C LEU A 517 -14.09 53.07 7.69
N GLN A 518 -14.38 54.17 7.01
CA GLN A 518 -14.37 54.23 5.54
C GLN A 518 -12.97 53.99 4.98
N SER A 519 -11.91 54.47 5.62
CA SER A 519 -10.52 54.32 5.21
C SER A 519 -10.03 52.87 5.07
N ILE A 520 -10.69 51.93 5.74
CA ILE A 520 -10.35 50.50 5.61
C ILE A 520 -10.61 49.99 4.17
N PHE A 521 -11.53 50.63 3.45
CA PHE A 521 -11.91 50.21 2.09
C PHE A 521 -11.26 51.11 1.01
N GLU A 522 -10.48 52.13 1.40
CA GLU A 522 -9.77 53.07 0.52
C GLU A 522 -8.32 52.64 0.23
N GLU A 523 -7.76 51.61 0.95
CA GLU A 523 -6.45 51.09 0.61
C GLU A 523 -6.46 50.45 -0.80
N PRO A 524 -5.38 50.68 -1.59
CA PRO A 524 -5.34 50.23 -2.98
C PRO A 524 -5.66 48.74 -3.08
N ASP A 525 -6.47 48.40 -4.07
CA ASP A 525 -6.77 47.03 -4.43
C ASP A 525 -5.44 46.23 -4.43
N LEU A 526 -5.39 45.19 -3.62
CA LEU A 526 -4.31 44.24 -3.63
C LEU A 526 -4.14 43.76 -5.09
N ASP A 527 -3.06 44.17 -5.71
CA ASP A 527 -2.61 43.96 -7.09
C ASP A 527 -3.66 43.43 -8.08
N GLU A 528 -3.80 44.09 -9.23
CA GLU A 528 -4.65 43.72 -10.37
C GLU A 528 -4.44 42.29 -10.93
N ASP A 529 -3.55 41.52 -10.33
CA ASP A 529 -3.32 40.10 -10.62
C ASP A 529 -4.32 39.12 -9.96
N ILE A 530 -5.33 39.64 -9.25
CA ILE A 530 -6.49 38.81 -8.88
C ILE A 530 -7.37 38.68 -10.12
N VAL A 531 -6.95 37.80 -11.04
CA VAL A 531 -7.81 37.23 -12.06
C VAL A 531 -9.12 36.84 -11.38
N SER A 532 -10.21 37.38 -11.87
CA SER A 532 -11.56 37.09 -11.41
C SER A 532 -11.73 35.58 -11.24
N ILE A 533 -11.63 35.12 -10.00
CA ILE A 533 -11.89 33.71 -9.65
C ILE A 533 -13.38 33.52 -9.82
N LYS A 534 -13.80 33.13 -11.02
CA LYS A 534 -15.19 32.87 -11.37
C LYS A 534 -15.80 31.71 -10.61
N SER A 535 -15.00 30.82 -10.05
CA SER A 535 -15.47 29.79 -9.11
C SER A 535 -14.28 29.09 -8.41
N ARG A 536 -14.53 28.50 -7.22
CA ARG A 536 -13.58 27.60 -6.54
C ARG A 536 -13.09 26.40 -7.40
N LYS A 537 -13.64 26.23 -8.58
CA LYS A 537 -13.26 25.15 -9.52
C LYS A 537 -11.99 25.47 -10.31
N ASP A 538 -11.57 26.74 -10.32
CA ASP A 538 -10.44 27.19 -11.15
C ASP A 538 -9.09 27.15 -10.40
N ILE A 539 -9.08 26.73 -9.12
CA ILE A 539 -7.87 26.66 -8.26
C ILE A 539 -7.37 25.20 -8.10
N ILE A 540 -8.01 24.20 -8.73
CA ILE A 540 -7.63 22.78 -8.60
C ILE A 540 -7.05 22.26 -9.92
#